data_7582a050ce145488f4fb35b5d78c1686
#
_entry.id   7582a050ce145488f4fb35b5d78c1686
#
_cell.length_a   1.000
_cell.length_b   1.000
_cell.length_c   1.000
_cell.angle_alpha   90.00
_cell.angle_beta   90.00
_cell.angle_gamma   90.00
#
_symmetry.space_group_name_H-M   'P 1'
#
loop_
_entity.id
_entity.type
_entity.pdbx_description
1 polymer ?
#
loop_
_entity_poly.entity_id
_entity_poly.type
_entity_poly.pdbx_seq_one_letter_code
_entity_poly.pdbx_strand_id
1 'polypeptide(L)'
;MNGAELVVLAGGASTVGAASWMLRPGSLEDAAFTRLDFGRDLVSSSVEAFVRSLAAERRQAPLVFELSGQAGKVEYRVGATPPVLATLTDRLEAFCPAVTTSPMTRRLPKDGWGWSVRLETANRALRTDQGEVAARSVLSALGRLATKESVTVQWLVGPRLPAVAVPNSVDELPSGSITQHGRQIVGGGRPVDGERRRALRDKVTQPGFRAVARIAVSAGSRSRAKELALAVLGGLRVLEGAGVKMTLVPCSYRRIVQVREPWAWPLRLNVEELAGLLCWPSGDGPFPGLPQARSRLLAASSSVARSGRVVAESRMPGERRTLALSATDSLLHTHCLGPTGVGK
;
A
#
# COMPACT_ATOMS: atom_id res chain seq x y z
N MET A 1 -20.25 7.64 51.09
CA MET A 1 -19.80 7.60 49.68
C MET A 1 -21.04 7.46 48.83
N ASN A 2 -21.43 8.52 48.16
CA ASN A 2 -22.74 8.65 47.52
C ASN A 2 -22.72 8.04 46.13
N GLY A 3 -23.72 7.18 45.84
CA GLY A 3 -23.85 6.46 44.55
C GLY A 3 -24.07 7.33 43.28
N ALA A 4 -24.04 8.66 43.43
CA ALA A 4 -24.13 9.60 42.28
C ALA A 4 -22.82 9.78 41.50
N GLU A 5 -21.66 9.60 42.14
CA GLU A 5 -20.36 9.77 41.45
C GLU A 5 -19.99 8.61 40.50
N LEU A 6 -20.54 7.40 40.77
CA LEU A 6 -20.25 6.22 39.89
C LEU A 6 -21.02 6.26 38.56
N VAL A 7 -22.17 6.94 38.51
CA VAL A 7 -22.99 7.04 37.29
C VAL A 7 -22.41 8.03 36.29
N VAL A 8 -21.73 9.10 36.75
CA VAL A 8 -21.12 10.11 35.86
C VAL A 8 -19.89 9.56 35.15
N LEU A 9 -19.10 8.68 35.78
CA LEU A 9 -17.92 8.05 35.17
C LEU A 9 -18.29 6.99 34.11
N ALA A 10 -19.39 6.26 34.32
CA ALA A 10 -19.87 5.28 33.33
C ALA A 10 -20.50 5.95 32.11
N GLY A 11 -21.18 7.09 32.25
CA GLY A 11 -21.77 7.85 31.16
C GLY A 11 -20.74 8.54 30.28
N GLY A 12 -19.64 9.02 30.86
CA GLY A 12 -18.56 9.68 30.10
C GLY A 12 -17.79 8.76 29.19
N ALA A 13 -17.54 7.52 29.60
CA ALA A 13 -16.82 6.54 28.76
C ALA A 13 -17.65 6.09 27.53
N SER A 14 -18.98 5.98 27.68
CA SER A 14 -19.88 5.57 26.59
C SER A 14 -20.07 6.66 25.54
N THR A 15 -20.12 7.93 25.95
CA THR A 15 -20.29 9.07 25.01
C THR A 15 -19.02 9.36 24.22
N VAL A 16 -17.84 9.20 24.81
CA VAL A 16 -16.56 9.35 24.09
C VAL A 16 -16.38 8.20 23.08
N GLY A 17 -16.79 6.98 23.42
CA GLY A 17 -16.79 5.84 22.52
C GLY A 17 -17.73 6.02 21.32
N ALA A 18 -18.97 6.51 21.57
CA ALA A 18 -19.96 6.76 20.52
C ALA A 18 -19.57 7.93 19.61
N ALA A 19 -19.03 9.02 20.16
CA ALA A 19 -18.54 10.15 19.37
C ALA A 19 -17.32 9.79 18.53
N SER A 20 -16.44 8.94 19.05
CA SER A 20 -15.29 8.42 18.29
C SER A 20 -15.72 7.50 17.13
N TRP A 21 -16.84 6.79 17.26
CA TRP A 21 -17.39 5.94 16.23
C TRP A 21 -18.05 6.75 15.09
N MET A 22 -18.75 7.84 15.42
CA MET A 22 -19.36 8.76 14.43
C MET A 22 -18.35 9.58 13.63
N LEU A 23 -17.10 9.71 14.12
CA LEU A 23 -16.00 10.42 13.46
C LEU A 23 -15.07 9.48 12.69
N ARG A 24 -15.42 8.20 12.50
CA ARG A 24 -14.63 7.30 11.65
C ARG A 24 -14.72 7.77 10.21
N PRO A 25 -13.58 8.08 9.56
CA PRO A 25 -13.57 8.31 8.11
C PRO A 25 -14.10 7.05 7.42
N GLY A 26 -14.93 7.24 6.39
CA GLY A 26 -15.77 6.26 5.73
C GLY A 26 -15.17 4.85 5.54
N SER A 27 -16.05 3.88 5.65
CA SER A 27 -15.72 2.44 5.50
C SER A 27 -15.05 2.15 4.16
N LEU A 28 -14.05 1.27 4.15
CA LEU A 28 -13.44 0.73 2.93
C LEU A 28 -14.40 -0.16 2.12
N GLU A 29 -15.59 -0.46 2.62
CA GLU A 29 -16.59 -1.27 1.91
C GLU A 29 -17.05 -0.59 0.62
N ASP A 30 -17.05 0.75 0.59
CA ASP A 30 -17.38 1.57 -0.58
C ASP A 30 -16.14 2.11 -1.31
N ALA A 31 -14.99 1.46 -1.14
CA ALA A 31 -13.76 1.90 -1.78
C ALA A 31 -13.85 1.81 -3.31
N ALA A 32 -13.60 2.93 -3.96
CA ALA A 32 -13.29 2.95 -5.39
C ALA A 32 -11.84 2.54 -5.61
N PHE A 33 -11.55 1.98 -6.78
CA PHE A 33 -10.22 1.50 -7.13
C PHE A 33 -9.72 2.16 -8.41
N THR A 34 -8.41 2.41 -8.44
CA THR A 34 -7.68 2.79 -9.64
C THR A 34 -6.53 1.83 -9.86
N ARG A 35 -6.26 1.53 -11.14
CA ARG A 35 -5.09 0.74 -11.53
C ARG A 35 -3.88 1.65 -11.61
N LEU A 36 -2.75 1.12 -11.17
CA LEU A 36 -1.45 1.76 -11.27
C LEU A 36 -0.67 1.12 -12.41
N ASP A 37 -0.19 1.95 -13.32
CA ASP A 37 0.68 1.57 -14.41
C ASP A 37 2.03 2.26 -14.24
N PHE A 38 3.12 1.46 -14.21
CA PHE A 38 4.46 1.93 -13.88
C PHE A 38 5.30 2.15 -15.14
N GLY A 39 5.95 3.30 -15.23
CA GLY A 39 7.02 3.57 -16.18
C GLY A 39 8.35 2.94 -15.74
N ARG A 40 9.36 2.99 -16.61
CA ARG A 40 10.68 2.42 -16.33
C ARG A 40 11.48 3.21 -15.30
N ASP A 41 11.19 4.49 -15.14
CA ASP A 41 11.98 5.44 -14.36
C ASP A 41 11.47 5.56 -12.90
N LEU A 42 10.76 4.56 -12.39
CA LEU A 42 10.34 4.56 -10.99
C LEU A 42 11.52 4.22 -10.09
N VAL A 43 11.91 5.17 -9.24
CA VAL A 43 12.97 4.98 -8.24
C VAL A 43 12.39 4.78 -6.84
N SER A 44 13.07 4.00 -6.01
CA SER A 44 12.61 3.68 -4.64
C SER A 44 12.40 4.92 -3.78
N SER A 45 13.24 5.94 -3.94
CA SER A 45 13.12 7.22 -3.22
C SER A 45 11.81 7.96 -3.52
N SER A 46 11.28 7.87 -4.74
CA SER A 46 9.98 8.42 -5.10
C SER A 46 8.84 7.70 -4.39
N VAL A 47 8.92 6.36 -4.28
CA VAL A 47 7.94 5.56 -3.54
C VAL A 47 7.97 5.92 -2.06
N GLU A 48 9.15 6.04 -1.47
CA GLU A 48 9.30 6.47 -0.07
C GLU A 48 8.76 7.89 0.16
N ALA A 49 9.07 8.83 -0.74
CA ALA A 49 8.56 10.20 -0.66
C ALA A 49 7.02 10.22 -0.73
N PHE A 50 6.42 9.42 -1.61
CA PHE A 50 4.98 9.25 -1.68
C PHE A 50 4.40 8.71 -0.36
N VAL A 51 4.93 7.59 0.16
CA VAL A 51 4.46 7.00 1.43
C VAL A 51 4.69 7.97 2.60
N ARG A 52 5.79 8.73 2.60
CA ARG A 52 6.08 9.77 3.61
C ARG A 52 5.07 10.92 3.55
N SER A 53 4.64 11.31 2.34
CA SER A 53 3.61 12.33 2.17
C SER A 53 2.27 11.91 2.77
N LEU A 54 1.92 10.62 2.66
CA LEU A 54 0.74 10.05 3.32
C LEU A 54 0.87 10.11 4.84
N ALA A 55 2.06 9.81 5.38
CA ALA A 55 2.32 9.85 6.81
C ALA A 55 2.34 11.28 7.39
N ALA A 56 2.42 12.31 6.57
CA ALA A 56 2.35 13.70 7.01
C ALA A 56 0.91 14.15 7.36
N GLU A 57 -0.12 13.46 6.87
CA GLU A 57 -1.50 13.82 7.17
C GLU A 57 -1.88 13.50 8.62
N ARG A 58 -2.51 14.47 9.30
CA ARG A 58 -2.97 14.27 10.69
C ARG A 58 -4.08 13.25 10.82
N ARG A 59 -4.98 13.17 9.83
CA ARG A 59 -6.11 12.24 9.78
C ARG A 59 -6.01 11.40 8.52
N GLN A 60 -5.27 10.30 8.60
CA GLN A 60 -5.16 9.35 7.51
C GLN A 60 -6.44 8.53 7.43
N ALA A 61 -7.17 8.67 6.34
CA ALA A 61 -8.22 7.73 6.00
C ALA A 61 -7.61 6.37 5.61
N PRO A 62 -8.29 5.26 5.88
CA PRO A 62 -7.80 3.94 5.47
C PRO A 62 -7.61 3.86 3.95
N LEU A 63 -6.48 3.28 3.54
CA LEU A 63 -6.11 3.05 2.14
C LEU A 63 -5.92 1.56 1.88
N VAL A 64 -6.14 1.16 0.65
CA VAL A 64 -5.91 -0.22 0.18
C VAL A 64 -4.89 -0.20 -0.93
N PHE A 65 -3.82 -0.97 -0.80
CA PHE A 65 -2.90 -1.26 -1.89
C PHE A 65 -3.03 -2.74 -2.23
N GLU A 66 -3.21 -3.05 -3.49
CA GLU A 66 -3.30 -4.42 -3.97
C GLU A 66 -2.31 -4.70 -5.09
N LEU A 67 -1.69 -5.85 -4.98
CA LEU A 67 -0.88 -6.47 -6.02
C LEU A 67 -1.56 -7.79 -6.38
N SER A 68 -2.04 -7.92 -7.61
CA SER A 68 -2.80 -9.08 -8.06
C SER A 68 -2.15 -9.74 -9.27
N GLY A 69 -2.00 -11.05 -9.22
CA GLY A 69 -1.55 -11.88 -10.33
C GLY A 69 -2.67 -12.82 -10.79
N GLN A 70 -2.84 -12.96 -12.10
CA GLN A 70 -3.73 -13.93 -12.73
C GLN A 70 -3.23 -14.31 -14.13
N ALA A 71 -3.15 -15.58 -14.43
CA ALA A 71 -2.73 -16.08 -15.75
C ALA A 71 -1.42 -15.44 -16.26
N GLY A 72 -0.43 -15.27 -15.39
CA GLY A 72 0.86 -14.66 -15.70
C GLY A 72 0.86 -13.13 -15.86
N LYS A 73 -0.30 -12.47 -15.71
CA LYS A 73 -0.41 -11.01 -15.74
C LYS A 73 -0.47 -10.47 -14.32
N VAL A 74 0.23 -9.38 -14.08
CA VAL A 74 0.27 -8.70 -12.80
C VAL A 74 -0.36 -7.32 -12.91
N GLU A 75 -1.18 -6.96 -11.93
CA GLU A 75 -1.83 -5.66 -11.80
C GLU A 75 -1.60 -5.08 -10.40
N TYR A 76 -1.34 -3.80 -10.37
CA TYR A 76 -1.33 -3.01 -9.14
C TYR A 76 -2.56 -2.11 -9.06
N ARG A 77 -3.11 -2.01 -7.87
CA ARG A 77 -4.31 -1.22 -7.60
C ARG A 77 -4.17 -0.46 -6.30
N VAL A 78 -4.78 0.69 -6.26
CA VAL A 78 -4.99 1.42 -5.01
C VAL A 78 -6.47 1.72 -4.86
N GLY A 79 -6.96 1.62 -3.64
CA GLY A 79 -8.36 1.85 -3.30
C GLY A 79 -8.51 2.73 -2.06
N ALA A 80 -9.53 3.57 -2.10
CA ALA A 80 -9.96 4.41 -0.99
C ALA A 80 -11.40 4.87 -1.23
N THR A 81 -12.00 5.59 -0.28
CA THR A 81 -13.25 6.31 -0.55
C THR A 81 -13.03 7.33 -1.68
N PRO A 82 -14.04 7.62 -2.53
CA PRO A 82 -13.84 8.45 -3.72
C PRO A 82 -13.12 9.78 -3.48
N PRO A 83 -13.45 10.59 -2.44
CA PRO A 83 -12.72 11.85 -2.20
C PRO A 83 -11.25 11.64 -1.85
N VAL A 84 -10.96 10.59 -1.06
CA VAL A 84 -9.59 10.26 -0.65
C VAL A 84 -8.80 9.71 -1.84
N LEU A 85 -9.45 8.93 -2.71
CA LEU A 85 -8.82 8.38 -3.91
C LEU A 85 -8.38 9.48 -4.89
N ALA A 86 -9.18 10.53 -5.07
CA ALA A 86 -8.81 11.68 -5.89
C ALA A 86 -7.53 12.35 -5.36
N THR A 87 -7.50 12.70 -4.07
CA THR A 87 -6.32 13.29 -3.42
C THR A 87 -5.10 12.37 -3.50
N LEU A 88 -5.31 11.05 -3.37
CA LEU A 88 -4.24 10.05 -3.46
C LEU A 88 -3.66 9.99 -4.88
N THR A 89 -4.51 10.10 -5.90
CA THR A 89 -4.09 10.13 -7.30
C THR A 89 -3.22 11.36 -7.58
N ASP A 90 -3.64 12.54 -7.12
CA ASP A 90 -2.88 13.78 -7.27
C ASP A 90 -1.49 13.68 -6.61
N ARG A 91 -1.41 13.05 -5.45
CA ARG A 91 -0.14 12.79 -4.77
C ARG A 91 0.74 11.79 -5.51
N LEU A 92 0.15 10.73 -6.06
CA LEU A 92 0.89 9.79 -6.89
C LEU A 92 1.52 10.50 -8.08
N GLU A 93 0.79 11.38 -8.75
CA GLU A 93 1.32 12.18 -9.87
C GLU A 93 2.44 13.13 -9.41
N ALA A 94 2.32 13.73 -8.23
CA ALA A 94 3.31 14.67 -7.71
C ALA A 94 4.63 14.00 -7.27
N PHE A 95 4.55 12.84 -6.60
CA PHE A 95 5.73 12.19 -6.02
C PHE A 95 6.28 11.05 -6.89
N CYS A 96 5.44 10.42 -7.70
CA CYS A 96 5.80 9.30 -8.55
C CYS A 96 5.37 9.57 -10.00
N PRO A 97 5.99 10.53 -10.70
CA PRO A 97 5.58 10.90 -12.08
C PRO A 97 5.72 9.75 -13.08
N ALA A 98 6.48 8.72 -12.74
CA ALA A 98 6.56 7.48 -13.53
C ALA A 98 5.34 6.56 -13.34
N VAL A 99 4.40 6.89 -12.46
CA VAL A 99 3.18 6.12 -12.22
C VAL A 99 2.00 6.82 -12.87
N THR A 100 1.27 6.11 -13.71
CA THR A 100 0.00 6.60 -14.26
C THR A 100 -1.16 5.83 -13.68
N THR A 101 -2.30 6.50 -13.55
CA THR A 101 -3.51 5.93 -12.97
C THR A 101 -4.61 5.79 -14.00
N SER A 102 -5.40 4.73 -13.89
CA SER A 102 -6.59 4.53 -14.72
C SER A 102 -7.73 3.96 -13.91
N PRO A 103 -8.97 4.51 -14.07
CA PRO A 103 -10.14 3.99 -13.39
C PRO A 103 -10.34 2.49 -13.71
N MET A 104 -10.77 1.73 -12.71
CA MET A 104 -11.05 0.32 -12.92
C MET A 104 -12.16 -0.20 -12.02
N THR A 105 -12.82 -1.26 -12.45
CA THR A 105 -13.70 -2.06 -11.59
C THR A 105 -12.91 -3.22 -11.00
N ARG A 106 -12.78 -3.24 -9.69
CA ARG A 106 -12.09 -4.31 -8.97
C ARG A 106 -12.89 -5.62 -9.08
N ARG A 107 -12.26 -6.67 -9.59
CA ARG A 107 -12.85 -8.01 -9.67
C ARG A 107 -11.89 -9.02 -9.06
N LEU A 108 -12.39 -9.82 -8.13
CA LEU A 108 -11.71 -10.99 -7.59
C LEU A 108 -12.59 -12.23 -7.83
N PRO A 109 -12.00 -13.43 -7.93
CA PRO A 109 -12.77 -14.67 -7.98
C PRO A 109 -13.76 -14.75 -6.82
N LYS A 110 -14.89 -15.44 -7.05
CA LYS A 110 -15.93 -15.60 -6.01
C LYS A 110 -15.46 -16.46 -4.85
N ASP A 111 -14.65 -17.48 -5.15
CA ASP A 111 -14.21 -18.50 -4.21
C ASP A 111 -12.69 -18.58 -4.13
N GLY A 112 -12.22 -18.88 -2.93
CA GLY A 112 -10.79 -18.98 -2.65
C GLY A 112 -10.49 -19.13 -1.16
N TRP A 113 -9.22 -19.01 -0.83
CA TRP A 113 -8.68 -19.10 0.52
C TRP A 113 -7.96 -17.83 0.87
N GLY A 114 -8.02 -17.46 2.15
CA GLY A 114 -7.41 -16.23 2.66
C GLY A 114 -6.43 -16.50 3.79
N TRP A 115 -5.36 -15.73 3.79
CA TRP A 115 -4.38 -15.67 4.88
C TRP A 115 -4.07 -14.22 5.25
N SER A 116 -3.75 -14.00 6.51
CA SER A 116 -3.18 -12.74 6.99
C SER A 116 -1.70 -12.94 7.28
N VAL A 117 -0.87 -11.98 6.90
CA VAL A 117 0.54 -11.96 7.25
C VAL A 117 0.71 -11.36 8.64
N ARG A 118 1.45 -12.02 9.50
CA ARG A 118 1.85 -11.53 10.82
C ARG A 118 3.36 -11.34 10.89
N LEU A 119 3.78 -10.33 11.63
CA LEU A 119 5.17 -10.13 12.03
C LEU A 119 5.31 -10.58 13.48
N GLU A 120 6.15 -11.58 13.70
CA GLU A 120 6.67 -11.89 15.03
C GLU A 120 7.76 -10.85 15.34
N THR A 121 7.78 -10.31 16.55
CA THR A 121 8.69 -9.22 16.95
C THR A 121 8.49 -7.89 16.18
N ALA A 122 7.31 -7.30 16.30
CA ALA A 122 6.94 -6.02 15.66
C ALA A 122 7.80 -4.79 16.07
N ASN A 123 8.72 -4.93 17.02
CA ASN A 123 9.59 -3.87 17.53
C ASN A 123 10.95 -3.79 16.81
N ARG A 124 11.20 -4.65 15.83
CA ARG A 124 12.40 -4.61 14.99
C ARG A 124 12.03 -4.18 13.57
N ALA A 125 12.92 -3.45 12.93
CA ALA A 125 12.71 -3.00 11.56
C ALA A 125 12.91 -4.14 10.56
N LEU A 126 12.18 -4.06 9.44
CA LEU A 126 12.44 -4.86 8.25
C LEU A 126 13.69 -4.35 7.52
N ARG A 127 14.23 -5.17 6.63
CA ARG A 127 15.33 -4.80 5.75
C ARG A 127 14.81 -3.99 4.57
N THR A 128 14.87 -2.68 4.67
CA THR A 128 14.36 -1.76 3.64
C THR A 128 15.27 -1.71 2.41
N ASP A 129 16.54 -2.06 2.56
CA ASP A 129 17.54 -2.18 1.50
C ASP A 129 17.23 -3.30 0.47
N GLN A 130 16.34 -4.23 0.79
CA GLN A 130 16.00 -5.38 -0.06
C GLN A 130 14.65 -5.22 -0.78
N GLY A 131 14.08 -4.03 -0.86
CA GLY A 131 12.76 -3.79 -1.44
C GLY A 131 12.64 -4.26 -2.90
N GLU A 132 13.65 -3.97 -3.74
CA GLU A 132 13.68 -4.42 -5.14
C GLU A 132 13.73 -5.95 -5.25
N VAL A 133 14.56 -6.61 -4.45
CA VAL A 133 14.69 -8.08 -4.45
C VAL A 133 13.38 -8.73 -4.02
N ALA A 134 12.71 -8.17 -3.01
CA ALA A 134 11.39 -8.63 -2.58
C ALA A 134 10.35 -8.46 -3.69
N ALA A 135 10.31 -7.29 -4.35
CA ALA A 135 9.41 -7.03 -5.48
C ALA A 135 9.63 -8.05 -6.61
N ARG A 136 10.87 -8.27 -7.04
CA ARG A 136 11.22 -9.27 -8.08
C ARG A 136 10.78 -10.68 -7.68
N SER A 137 11.00 -11.06 -6.42
CA SER A 137 10.65 -12.38 -5.91
C SER A 137 9.13 -12.60 -5.89
N VAL A 138 8.38 -11.64 -5.38
CA VAL A 138 6.91 -11.69 -5.34
C VAL A 138 6.34 -11.69 -6.77
N LEU A 139 6.83 -10.82 -7.64
CA LEU A 139 6.38 -10.75 -9.03
C LEU A 139 6.70 -12.02 -9.82
N SER A 140 7.85 -12.65 -9.56
CA SER A 140 8.18 -13.95 -10.14
C SER A 140 7.20 -15.04 -9.72
N ALA A 141 6.77 -15.05 -8.45
CA ALA A 141 5.74 -15.98 -7.97
C ALA A 141 4.39 -15.74 -8.65
N LEU A 142 4.00 -14.48 -8.82
CA LEU A 142 2.75 -14.10 -9.48
C LEU A 142 2.76 -14.32 -11.00
N GLY A 143 3.91 -14.15 -11.64
CA GLY A 143 4.09 -14.37 -13.08
C GLY A 143 3.99 -15.85 -13.51
N ARG A 144 4.09 -16.80 -12.56
CA ARG A 144 4.02 -18.25 -12.82
C ARG A 144 2.63 -18.87 -12.58
N LEU A 145 1.63 -18.04 -12.27
CA LEU A 145 0.28 -18.52 -12.01
C LEU A 145 -0.35 -19.14 -13.27
N ALA A 146 -0.96 -20.31 -13.10
CA ALA A 146 -1.72 -20.97 -14.17
C ALA A 146 -3.00 -20.18 -14.51
N THR A 147 -3.59 -20.46 -15.66
CA THR A 147 -4.74 -19.70 -16.20
C THR A 147 -5.94 -19.61 -15.24
N LYS A 148 -6.16 -20.65 -14.42
CA LYS A 148 -7.26 -20.72 -13.43
C LYS A 148 -6.84 -20.30 -12.03
N GLU A 149 -5.58 -19.88 -11.85
CA GLU A 149 -5.06 -19.45 -10.55
C GLU A 149 -5.03 -17.93 -10.48
N SER A 150 -5.34 -17.42 -9.30
CA SER A 150 -5.12 -15.99 -9.00
C SER A 150 -4.65 -15.82 -7.57
N VAL A 151 -3.79 -14.82 -7.38
CA VAL A 151 -3.30 -14.41 -6.05
C VAL A 151 -3.40 -12.90 -5.95
N THR A 152 -3.93 -12.41 -4.84
CA THR A 152 -3.96 -10.98 -4.53
C THR A 152 -3.34 -10.75 -3.16
N VAL A 153 -2.31 -9.92 -3.11
CA VAL A 153 -1.73 -9.38 -1.87
C VAL A 153 -2.39 -8.05 -1.60
N GLN A 154 -3.03 -7.92 -0.45
CA GLN A 154 -3.77 -6.72 -0.04
C GLN A 154 -3.15 -6.13 1.21
N TRP A 155 -2.74 -4.87 1.13
CA TRP A 155 -2.30 -4.06 2.26
C TRP A 155 -3.40 -3.07 2.61
N LEU A 156 -3.97 -3.21 3.79
CA LEU A 156 -4.82 -2.19 4.40
C LEU A 156 -3.93 -1.30 5.25
N VAL A 157 -3.84 -0.04 4.89
CA VAL A 157 -3.06 0.98 5.60
C VAL A 157 -4.03 1.85 6.39
N GLY A 158 -3.89 1.85 7.69
CA GLY A 158 -4.80 2.47 8.63
C GLY A 158 -4.19 3.65 9.38
N PRO A 159 -4.45 3.78 10.69
CA PRO A 159 -4.04 4.94 11.46
C PRO A 159 -2.55 5.20 11.40
N ARG A 160 -2.21 6.47 11.24
CA ARG A 160 -0.85 6.98 11.28
C ARG A 160 -0.21 6.73 12.65
N LEU A 161 1.09 6.46 12.63
CA LEU A 161 1.96 6.43 13.79
C LEU A 161 2.93 7.60 13.71
N PRO A 162 2.99 8.48 14.71
CA PRO A 162 4.00 9.53 14.74
C PRO A 162 5.40 8.96 14.95
N ALA A 163 6.40 9.69 14.49
CA ALA A 163 7.78 9.42 14.86
C ALA A 163 7.95 9.62 16.37
N VAL A 164 8.74 8.75 17.01
CA VAL A 164 9.00 8.78 18.45
C VAL A 164 10.50 8.86 18.68
N ALA A 165 10.94 9.86 19.45
CA ALA A 165 12.31 9.92 19.91
C ALA A 165 12.57 8.82 20.95
N VAL A 166 13.63 8.05 20.75
CA VAL A 166 14.09 7.04 21.72
C VAL A 166 15.26 7.65 22.50
N PRO A 167 15.10 7.92 23.81
CA PRO A 167 16.16 8.50 24.64
C PRO A 167 17.42 7.63 24.67
N ASN A 168 18.59 8.26 24.78
CA ASN A 168 19.86 7.54 24.87
C ASN A 168 20.09 6.96 26.28
N SER A 169 19.58 7.65 27.32
CA SER A 169 19.64 7.21 28.72
C SER A 169 18.28 7.32 29.39
N VAL A 170 18.15 6.68 30.55
CA VAL A 170 16.92 6.75 31.36
C VAL A 170 16.72 8.18 31.94
N ASP A 171 17.80 8.92 32.12
CA ASP A 171 17.81 10.27 32.70
C ASP A 171 17.29 11.35 31.72
N GLU A 172 17.24 11.06 30.41
CA GLU A 172 16.70 11.98 29.39
C GLU A 172 15.17 11.90 29.23
N LEU A 173 14.48 11.12 30.05
CA LEU A 173 13.03 11.02 30.00
C LEU A 173 12.39 12.24 30.66
N PRO A 174 11.63 13.09 29.92
CA PRO A 174 10.94 14.22 30.52
C PRO A 174 9.91 13.71 31.55
N SER A 175 10.03 14.22 32.76
CA SER A 175 9.07 13.93 33.84
C SER A 175 7.68 14.37 33.42
N GLY A 176 6.82 13.45 33.00
CA GLY A 176 5.40 13.71 32.78
C GLY A 176 4.79 13.31 31.45
N SER A 177 5.54 12.83 30.47
CA SER A 177 4.97 12.49 29.14
C SER A 177 5.37 11.10 28.64
N ILE A 178 5.37 10.10 29.52
CA ILE A 178 5.53 8.71 29.06
C ILE A 178 4.12 8.17 28.87
N THR A 179 3.69 8.11 27.62
CA THR A 179 2.52 7.31 27.26
C THR A 179 2.72 5.87 27.75
N GLN A 180 1.66 5.19 28.18
CA GLN A 180 1.69 3.82 28.73
C GLN A 180 2.54 2.84 27.91
N HIS A 181 2.70 3.09 26.61
CA HIS A 181 3.54 2.31 25.69
C HIS A 181 5.05 2.46 25.97
N GLY A 182 5.52 3.62 26.39
CA GLY A 182 6.92 3.82 26.79
C GLY A 182 7.26 3.07 28.09
N ARG A 183 6.32 3.00 29.05
CA ARG A 183 6.49 2.25 30.29
C ARG A 183 6.59 0.74 30.10
N GLN A 184 5.87 0.16 29.15
CA GLN A 184 5.98 -1.27 28.83
C GLN A 184 7.33 -1.63 28.18
N ILE A 185 7.97 -0.69 27.50
CA ILE A 185 9.28 -0.90 26.85
C ILE A 185 10.42 -0.74 27.86
N VAL A 186 10.26 0.12 28.86
CA VAL A 186 11.28 0.44 29.89
C VAL A 186 11.04 -0.29 31.22
N GLY A 187 9.95 -1.06 31.33
CA GLY A 187 9.58 -1.77 32.54
C GLY A 187 10.58 -2.83 32.99
N GLY A 188 11.31 -2.52 34.04
CA GLY A 188 12.09 -3.45 34.85
C GLY A 188 13.57 -3.45 34.63
N GLY A 189 14.32 -2.64 35.35
CA GLY A 189 15.63 -2.82 36.00
C GLY A 189 16.78 -3.59 35.34
N ARG A 190 16.67 -4.03 34.08
CA ARG A 190 17.80 -4.59 33.31
C ARG A 190 18.29 -3.55 32.31
N PRO A 191 19.62 -3.41 32.14
CA PRO A 191 20.14 -2.59 31.05
C PRO A 191 19.56 -3.09 29.75
N VAL A 192 18.76 -2.24 29.09
CA VAL A 192 18.22 -2.57 27.76
C VAL A 192 19.44 -2.74 26.86
N ASP A 193 19.63 -3.95 26.35
CA ASP A 193 20.69 -4.29 25.43
C ASP A 193 20.78 -3.21 24.34
N GLY A 194 21.97 -2.65 24.13
CA GLY A 194 22.21 -1.56 23.18
C GLY A 194 21.68 -1.90 21.77
N GLU A 195 21.72 -3.18 21.39
CA GLU A 195 21.15 -3.70 20.15
C GLU A 195 19.62 -3.54 20.09
N ARG A 196 18.93 -3.92 21.16
CA ARG A 196 17.45 -3.77 21.23
C ARG A 196 17.02 -2.31 21.13
N ARG A 197 17.77 -1.40 21.75
CA ARG A 197 17.52 0.04 21.71
C ARG A 197 17.75 0.58 20.30
N ARG A 198 18.81 0.16 19.64
CA ARG A 198 19.11 0.52 18.24
C ARG A 198 18.01 0.04 17.32
N ALA A 199 17.64 -1.25 17.40
CA ALA A 199 16.57 -1.84 16.61
C ALA A 199 15.22 -1.14 16.80
N LEU A 200 14.88 -0.78 18.05
CA LEU A 200 13.67 0.00 18.33
C LEU A 200 13.77 1.42 17.74
N ARG A 201 14.92 2.07 17.85
CA ARG A 201 15.16 3.39 17.26
C ARG A 201 14.92 3.36 15.76
N ASP A 202 15.53 2.43 15.05
CA ASP A 202 15.37 2.26 13.59
C ASP A 202 13.88 2.05 13.21
N LYS A 203 13.11 1.42 14.09
CA LYS A 203 11.67 1.17 13.87
C LYS A 203 10.78 2.39 14.09
N VAL A 204 11.05 3.23 15.10
CA VAL A 204 10.09 4.23 15.59
C VAL A 204 10.49 5.69 15.34
N THR A 205 11.73 5.98 14.97
CA THR A 205 12.19 7.35 14.69
C THR A 205 11.59 7.94 13.41
N GLN A 206 11.06 7.09 12.54
CA GLN A 206 10.31 7.53 11.37
C GLN A 206 8.81 7.44 11.62
N PRO A 207 8.00 8.32 10.99
CA PRO A 207 6.56 8.17 10.98
C PRO A 207 6.17 6.88 10.24
N GLY A 208 4.98 6.40 10.49
CA GLY A 208 4.52 5.16 9.87
C GLY A 208 3.01 4.98 10.00
N PHE A 209 2.59 3.73 9.89
CA PHE A 209 1.19 3.35 9.88
C PHE A 209 0.95 2.07 10.68
N ARG A 210 -0.25 1.94 11.17
CA ARG A 210 -0.80 0.63 11.50
C ARG A 210 -1.34 0.01 10.21
N ALA A 211 -1.10 -1.28 10.02
CA ALA A 211 -1.47 -1.96 8.79
C ALA A 211 -1.97 -3.39 9.03
N VAL A 212 -2.61 -3.93 7.99
CA VAL A 212 -2.93 -5.36 7.87
C VAL A 212 -2.51 -5.82 6.48
N ALA A 213 -1.82 -6.95 6.43
CA ALA A 213 -1.50 -7.62 5.18
C ALA A 213 -2.35 -8.89 5.04
N ARG A 214 -2.92 -9.10 3.87
CA ARG A 214 -3.74 -10.26 3.53
C ARG A 214 -3.35 -10.82 2.18
N ILE A 215 -3.47 -12.13 2.03
CA ILE A 215 -3.24 -12.82 0.75
C ILE A 215 -4.51 -13.61 0.44
N ALA A 216 -5.15 -13.29 -0.67
CA ALA A 216 -6.27 -14.04 -1.23
C ALA A 216 -5.76 -14.91 -2.37
N VAL A 217 -6.15 -16.17 -2.40
CA VAL A 217 -5.77 -17.13 -3.46
C VAL A 217 -6.98 -17.85 -3.95
N SER A 218 -7.17 -17.91 -5.27
CA SER A 218 -8.08 -18.84 -5.93
C SER A 218 -7.24 -19.86 -6.70
N ALA A 219 -7.49 -21.17 -6.44
CA ALA A 219 -6.78 -22.29 -7.04
C ALA A 219 -7.67 -23.54 -7.03
N GLY A 220 -7.24 -24.61 -7.70
CA GLY A 220 -8.02 -25.85 -7.77
C GLY A 220 -8.13 -26.64 -6.46
N SER A 221 -7.27 -26.38 -5.47
CA SER A 221 -7.31 -27.03 -4.16
C SER A 221 -6.74 -26.14 -3.05
N ARG A 222 -7.09 -26.42 -1.79
CA ARG A 222 -6.56 -25.73 -0.62
C ARG A 222 -5.04 -25.91 -0.47
N SER A 223 -4.52 -27.09 -0.78
CA SER A 223 -3.09 -27.36 -0.74
C SER A 223 -2.36 -26.45 -1.72
N ARG A 224 -2.83 -26.42 -2.96
CA ARG A 224 -2.27 -25.55 -4.01
C ARG A 224 -2.39 -24.07 -3.65
N ALA A 225 -3.51 -23.64 -3.11
CA ALA A 225 -3.70 -22.28 -2.64
C ALA A 225 -2.69 -21.90 -1.54
N LYS A 226 -2.42 -22.82 -0.59
CA LYS A 226 -1.41 -22.61 0.46
C LYS A 226 0.01 -22.53 -0.10
N GLU A 227 0.36 -23.37 -1.07
CA GLU A 227 1.64 -23.32 -1.76
C GLU A 227 1.87 -21.94 -2.43
N LEU A 228 0.88 -21.44 -3.15
CA LEU A 228 0.93 -20.13 -3.80
C LEU A 228 1.06 -18.99 -2.78
N ALA A 229 0.30 -19.06 -1.68
CA ALA A 229 0.41 -18.07 -0.60
C ALA A 229 1.81 -18.10 0.06
N LEU A 230 2.39 -19.30 0.25
CA LEU A 230 3.74 -19.46 0.79
C LEU A 230 4.82 -18.98 -0.19
N ALA A 231 4.63 -19.15 -1.50
CA ALA A 231 5.55 -18.63 -2.51
C ALA A 231 5.62 -17.09 -2.46
N VAL A 232 4.47 -16.43 -2.34
CA VAL A 232 4.40 -14.96 -2.16
C VAL A 232 5.03 -14.54 -0.83
N LEU A 233 4.70 -15.24 0.27
CA LEU A 233 5.32 -14.97 1.57
C LEU A 233 6.84 -15.13 1.51
N GLY A 234 7.34 -16.15 0.79
CA GLY A 234 8.78 -16.35 0.57
C GLY A 234 9.46 -15.14 -0.07
N GLY A 235 8.79 -14.51 -1.05
CA GLY A 235 9.25 -13.24 -1.63
C GLY A 235 9.28 -12.08 -0.64
N LEU A 236 8.25 -11.96 0.21
CA LEU A 236 8.21 -10.92 1.26
C LEU A 236 9.23 -11.16 2.38
N ARG A 237 9.57 -12.43 2.68
CA ARG A 237 10.57 -12.79 3.69
C ARG A 237 11.98 -12.31 3.40
N VAL A 238 12.26 -11.92 2.17
CA VAL A 238 13.53 -11.24 1.82
C VAL A 238 13.73 -9.97 2.65
N LEU A 239 12.63 -9.36 3.11
CA LEU A 239 12.65 -8.19 3.98
C LEU A 239 12.80 -8.54 5.48
N GLU A 240 12.88 -9.82 5.85
CA GLU A 240 13.11 -10.21 7.24
C GLU A 240 14.51 -9.80 7.70
N GLY A 241 14.56 -9.00 8.76
CA GLY A 241 15.79 -8.69 9.46
C GLY A 241 16.06 -9.68 10.61
N ALA A 242 17.18 -9.52 11.29
CA ALA A 242 17.53 -10.36 12.45
C ALA A 242 16.44 -10.28 13.53
N GLY A 243 15.83 -11.42 13.86
CA GLY A 243 14.78 -11.55 14.86
C GLY A 243 13.39 -11.06 14.41
N VAL A 244 13.18 -10.83 13.13
CA VAL A 244 11.86 -10.60 12.53
C VAL A 244 11.47 -11.82 11.72
N LYS A 245 10.24 -12.30 11.88
CA LYS A 245 9.71 -13.43 11.14
C LYS A 245 8.29 -13.14 10.64
N MET A 246 8.06 -13.42 9.37
CA MET A 246 6.75 -13.33 8.75
C MET A 246 6.08 -14.71 8.72
N THR A 247 4.83 -14.77 9.17
CA THR A 247 4.03 -16.00 9.19
C THR A 247 2.66 -15.78 8.57
N LEU A 248 2.05 -16.88 8.07
CA LEU A 248 0.68 -16.87 7.55
C LEU A 248 -0.28 -17.43 8.61
N VAL A 249 -1.35 -16.70 8.85
CA VAL A 249 -2.47 -17.14 9.69
C VAL A 249 -3.73 -17.18 8.82
N PRO A 250 -4.50 -18.27 8.82
CA PRO A 250 -5.75 -18.33 8.05
C PRO A 250 -6.69 -17.18 8.40
N CYS A 251 -7.31 -16.60 7.40
CA CYS A 251 -8.37 -15.61 7.56
C CYS A 251 -9.50 -15.83 6.53
N SER A 252 -10.61 -15.16 6.73
CA SER A 252 -11.75 -15.29 5.81
C SER A 252 -11.42 -14.64 4.45
N TYR A 253 -11.52 -15.42 3.37
CA TYR A 253 -11.41 -14.95 1.99
C TYR A 253 -12.41 -13.83 1.69
N ARG A 254 -13.66 -13.96 2.16
CA ARG A 254 -14.72 -12.98 1.97
C ARG A 254 -14.36 -11.59 2.54
N ARG A 255 -13.62 -11.52 3.66
CA ARG A 255 -13.14 -10.26 4.22
C ARG A 255 -12.16 -9.54 3.29
N ILE A 256 -11.37 -10.30 2.52
CA ILE A 256 -10.40 -9.73 1.56
C ILE A 256 -11.15 -9.22 0.34
N VAL A 257 -12.09 -10.02 -0.19
CA VAL A 257 -12.92 -9.64 -1.33
C VAL A 257 -13.73 -8.38 -1.02
N GLN A 258 -14.33 -8.29 0.16
CA GLN A 258 -15.16 -7.16 0.58
C GLN A 258 -14.35 -5.97 1.15
N VAL A 259 -13.03 -6.08 1.18
CA VAL A 259 -12.14 -5.03 1.74
C VAL A 259 -12.54 -4.63 3.17
N ARG A 260 -13.01 -5.60 3.97
CA ARG A 260 -13.47 -5.30 5.31
C ARG A 260 -12.35 -4.78 6.20
N GLU A 261 -12.62 -3.67 6.86
CA GLU A 261 -11.71 -3.13 7.86
C GLU A 261 -11.41 -4.14 8.96
N PRO A 262 -10.18 -4.17 9.47
CA PRO A 262 -9.81 -5.05 10.57
C PRO A 262 -10.29 -4.47 11.91
N TRP A 263 -10.66 -5.34 12.84
CA TRP A 263 -10.91 -4.94 14.23
C TRP A 263 -9.65 -4.45 14.95
N ALA A 264 -8.50 -5.00 14.56
CA ALA A 264 -7.21 -4.62 15.08
C ALA A 264 -6.21 -4.49 13.92
N TRP A 265 -5.29 -3.56 14.07
CA TRP A 265 -4.23 -3.27 13.12
C TRP A 265 -2.90 -3.83 13.65
N PRO A 266 -2.58 -5.11 13.42
CA PRO A 266 -1.49 -5.81 14.09
C PRO A 266 -0.09 -5.39 13.64
N LEU A 267 0.04 -4.87 12.42
CA LEU A 267 1.32 -4.47 11.89
C LEU A 267 1.61 -3.00 12.23
N ARG A 268 2.85 -2.73 12.62
CA ARG A 268 3.40 -1.38 12.75
C ARG A 268 4.51 -1.26 11.73
N LEU A 269 4.31 -0.44 10.73
CA LEU A 269 5.24 -0.26 9.62
C LEU A 269 5.66 1.20 9.57
N ASN A 270 6.95 1.48 9.50
CA ASN A 270 7.42 2.81 9.16
C ASN A 270 7.31 3.05 7.65
N VAL A 271 7.61 4.26 7.21
CA VAL A 271 7.49 4.69 5.81
C VAL A 271 8.31 3.80 4.88
N GLU A 272 9.56 3.52 5.20
CA GLU A 272 10.47 2.73 4.36
C GLU A 272 10.04 1.26 4.28
N GLU A 273 9.62 0.69 5.42
CA GLU A 273 9.10 -0.68 5.46
C GLU A 273 7.84 -0.85 4.61
N LEU A 274 6.91 0.11 4.71
CA LEU A 274 5.71 0.05 3.88
C LEU A 274 6.06 0.19 2.40
N ALA A 275 6.95 1.12 2.03
CA ALA A 275 7.40 1.30 0.65
C ALA A 275 7.98 -0.01 0.07
N GLY A 276 8.85 -0.70 0.82
CA GLY A 276 9.40 -1.99 0.41
C GLY A 276 8.34 -3.10 0.29
N LEU A 277 7.38 -3.15 1.22
CA LEU A 277 6.32 -4.15 1.25
C LEU A 277 5.25 -3.96 0.16
N LEU A 278 5.11 -2.76 -0.41
CA LEU A 278 4.23 -2.54 -1.57
C LEU A 278 4.72 -3.27 -2.81
N CYS A 279 5.97 -3.71 -2.85
CA CYS A 279 6.59 -4.43 -3.97
C CYS A 279 6.40 -3.70 -5.31
N TRP A 280 6.43 -2.37 -5.31
CA TRP A 280 6.36 -1.62 -6.55
C TRP A 280 7.62 -1.84 -7.39
N PRO A 281 7.52 -1.89 -8.73
CA PRO A 281 8.64 -2.22 -9.60
C PRO A 281 9.59 -1.03 -9.74
N SER A 282 10.28 -0.70 -8.64
CA SER A 282 11.33 0.33 -8.59
C SER A 282 12.68 -0.33 -8.76
N GLY A 283 13.51 0.22 -9.63
CA GLY A 283 14.84 -0.30 -9.96
C GLY A 283 15.01 -0.62 -11.44
N ASP A 284 16.22 -1.07 -11.79
CA ASP A 284 16.62 -1.29 -13.17
C ASP A 284 16.20 -2.66 -13.72
N GLY A 285 15.82 -2.67 -15.00
CA GLY A 285 15.54 -3.88 -15.77
C GLY A 285 14.10 -4.39 -15.71
N PRO A 286 13.82 -5.54 -16.35
CA PRO A 286 12.48 -6.08 -16.46
C PRO A 286 11.99 -6.71 -15.16
N PHE A 287 10.72 -6.52 -14.86
CA PHE A 287 10.04 -7.17 -13.75
C PHE A 287 9.12 -8.29 -14.27
N PRO A 288 9.14 -9.49 -13.66
CA PRO A 288 8.30 -10.61 -14.08
C PRO A 288 6.80 -10.26 -14.07
N GLY A 289 6.07 -10.70 -15.09
CA GLY A 289 4.62 -10.49 -15.19
C GLY A 289 4.18 -9.06 -15.56
N LEU A 290 5.11 -8.12 -15.62
CA LEU A 290 4.85 -6.76 -16.08
C LEU A 290 5.28 -6.59 -17.55
N PRO A 291 4.52 -5.82 -18.35
CA PRO A 291 4.92 -5.54 -19.73
C PRO A 291 6.29 -4.85 -19.77
N GLN A 292 7.23 -5.42 -20.53
CA GLN A 292 8.60 -4.89 -20.63
C GLN A 292 8.70 -3.60 -21.46
N ALA A 293 7.75 -3.38 -22.36
CA ALA A 293 7.75 -2.26 -23.29
C ALA A 293 6.68 -1.23 -22.86
N ARG A 294 7.03 -0.36 -21.92
CA ARG A 294 6.32 0.90 -21.81
C ARG A 294 7.16 1.97 -22.46
N SER A 295 6.64 2.53 -23.55
CA SER A 295 7.18 3.76 -24.12
C SER A 295 7.20 4.83 -23.03
N ARG A 296 8.27 5.61 -22.98
CA ARG A 296 8.32 6.82 -22.18
C ARG A 296 7.08 7.65 -22.48
N LEU A 297 6.33 8.01 -21.45
CA LEU A 297 5.25 8.97 -21.59
C LEU A 297 5.88 10.31 -21.95
N LEU A 298 5.52 10.83 -23.10
CA LEU A 298 5.97 12.14 -23.55
C LEU A 298 4.79 13.11 -23.47
N ALA A 299 5.09 14.34 -23.08
CA ALA A 299 4.13 15.42 -23.17
C ALA A 299 3.66 15.58 -24.62
N ALA A 300 2.37 15.78 -24.81
CA ALA A 300 1.87 16.06 -26.15
C ALA A 300 2.40 17.43 -26.62
N SER A 301 2.88 17.49 -27.87
CA SER A 301 3.40 18.74 -28.45
C SER A 301 2.39 19.89 -28.29
N SER A 302 2.87 21.08 -27.95
CA SER A 302 2.05 22.28 -27.84
C SER A 302 1.34 22.64 -29.15
N SER A 303 1.85 22.15 -30.30
CA SER A 303 1.23 22.32 -31.62
C SER A 303 -0.06 21.49 -31.80
N VAL A 304 -0.29 20.47 -31.00
CA VAL A 304 -1.52 19.66 -31.07
C VAL A 304 -2.69 20.45 -30.48
N ALA A 305 -3.74 20.65 -31.29
CA ALA A 305 -4.92 21.39 -30.88
C ALA A 305 -5.64 20.75 -29.67
N ARG A 306 -6.24 21.59 -28.82
CA ARG A 306 -7.05 21.17 -27.66
C ARG A 306 -8.55 21.14 -27.94
N SER A 307 -8.97 21.77 -29.04
CA SER A 307 -10.35 21.88 -29.48
C SER A 307 -10.47 21.50 -30.96
N GLY A 308 -11.64 20.97 -31.35
CA GLY A 308 -11.90 20.44 -32.68
C GLY A 308 -12.39 18.99 -32.57
N ARG A 309 -12.02 18.14 -33.54
CA ARG A 309 -12.31 16.73 -33.50
C ARG A 309 -11.44 16.03 -32.44
N VAL A 310 -11.99 15.72 -31.30
CA VAL A 310 -11.30 15.03 -30.22
C VAL A 310 -10.96 13.62 -30.65
N VAL A 311 -9.67 13.25 -30.61
CA VAL A 311 -9.14 11.93 -30.98
C VAL A 311 -8.54 11.16 -29.80
N ALA A 312 -8.05 11.86 -28.78
CA ALA A 312 -7.44 11.23 -27.61
C ALA A 312 -7.37 12.20 -26.43
N GLU A 313 -6.94 11.69 -25.28
CA GLU A 313 -6.56 12.45 -24.10
C GLU A 313 -5.12 12.10 -23.71
N SER A 314 -4.28 13.11 -23.47
CA SER A 314 -2.93 12.92 -22.92
C SER A 314 -3.04 12.42 -21.50
N ARG A 315 -2.31 11.36 -21.16
CA ARG A 315 -2.21 10.81 -19.80
C ARG A 315 -0.88 11.13 -19.12
N MET A 316 -0.14 12.09 -19.67
CA MET A 316 1.09 12.54 -19.03
C MET A 316 0.78 13.13 -17.66
N PRO A 317 1.40 12.66 -16.57
CA PRO A 317 1.27 13.27 -15.25
C PRO A 317 1.58 14.78 -15.30
N GLY A 318 0.72 15.60 -14.71
CA GLY A 318 0.85 17.06 -14.74
C GLY A 318 0.46 17.74 -16.06
N GLU A 319 0.14 16.98 -17.12
CA GLU A 319 -0.26 17.52 -18.43
C GLU A 319 -1.43 16.72 -19.05
N ARG A 320 -2.45 16.45 -18.26
CA ARG A 320 -3.68 15.84 -18.80
C ARG A 320 -4.41 16.87 -19.66
N ARG A 321 -4.55 16.59 -20.95
CA ARG A 321 -5.29 17.46 -21.86
C ARG A 321 -5.91 16.70 -23.00
N THR A 322 -7.00 17.23 -23.52
CA THR A 322 -7.62 16.76 -24.75
C THR A 322 -6.69 16.99 -25.94
N LEU A 323 -6.57 15.99 -26.79
CA LEU A 323 -5.88 16.04 -28.07
C LEU A 323 -6.92 16.03 -29.17
N ALA A 324 -6.92 17.06 -29.99
CA ALA A 324 -7.88 17.25 -31.06
C ALA A 324 -7.20 17.54 -32.40
N LEU A 325 -7.88 17.21 -33.46
CA LEU A 325 -7.50 17.64 -34.81
C LEU A 325 -8.25 18.93 -35.17
N SER A 326 -7.54 19.88 -35.74
CA SER A 326 -8.18 21.04 -36.34
C SER A 326 -9.05 20.62 -37.53
N ALA A 327 -9.94 21.51 -38.01
CA ALA A 327 -10.72 21.24 -39.23
C ALA A 327 -9.83 20.91 -40.41
N THR A 328 -8.73 21.63 -40.55
CA THR A 328 -7.74 21.42 -41.66
C THR A 328 -7.01 20.09 -41.50
N ASP A 329 -6.53 19.77 -40.28
CA ASP A 329 -5.79 18.52 -40.05
C ASP A 329 -6.70 17.29 -40.18
N SER A 330 -8.00 17.42 -39.88
CA SER A 330 -8.95 16.32 -40.03
C SER A 330 -9.24 15.93 -41.46
N LEU A 331 -8.84 16.75 -42.44
CA LEU A 331 -8.87 16.42 -43.88
C LEU A 331 -7.63 15.67 -44.37
N LEU A 332 -6.61 15.54 -43.52
CA LEU A 332 -5.39 14.80 -43.81
C LEU A 332 -5.49 13.35 -43.34
N HIS A 333 -4.60 12.49 -43.83
CA HIS A 333 -4.50 11.11 -43.38
C HIS A 333 -4.00 11.05 -41.92
N THR A 334 -4.68 10.26 -41.10
CA THR A 334 -4.30 10.04 -39.73
C THR A 334 -3.73 8.65 -39.53
N HIS A 335 -2.49 8.57 -39.03
CA HIS A 335 -1.85 7.29 -38.66
C HIS A 335 -1.90 7.10 -37.14
N CYS A 336 -2.59 6.03 -36.71
CA CYS A 336 -2.59 5.61 -35.29
C CYS A 336 -1.57 4.49 -35.12
N LEU A 337 -0.53 4.78 -34.33
CA LEU A 337 0.48 3.80 -33.97
C LEU A 337 0.26 3.32 -32.55
N GLY A 338 0.29 2.03 -32.33
CA GLY A 338 0.14 1.44 -31.01
C GLY A 338 0.57 -0.02 -31.00
N PRO A 339 0.90 -0.59 -29.82
CA PRO A 339 1.19 -2.00 -29.68
C PRO A 339 -0.01 -2.86 -30.09
N THR A 340 0.24 -4.12 -30.43
CA THR A 340 -0.81 -5.09 -30.75
C THR A 340 -1.75 -5.29 -29.55
N GLY A 341 -3.05 -5.31 -29.81
CA GLY A 341 -4.07 -5.56 -28.77
C GLY A 341 -4.57 -4.33 -28.01
N VAL A 342 -4.19 -3.10 -28.40
CA VAL A 342 -4.69 -1.86 -27.74
C VAL A 342 -5.93 -1.26 -28.38
N GLY A 343 -6.56 -1.91 -29.35
CA GLY A 343 -7.77 -1.42 -30.02
C GLY A 343 -7.47 -0.17 -30.86
N LYS A 344 -6.98 -0.35 -32.05
CA LYS A 344 -6.70 0.75 -33.00
C LYS A 344 -7.93 1.07 -33.82
#